data_832ba626d04150cca503bc60443bc8eb
#
_entry.id   832ba626d04150cca503bc60443bc8eb
#
_cell.length_a   1.000
_cell.length_b   1.000
_cell.length_c   1.000
_cell.angle_alpha   90.00
_cell.angle_beta   90.00
_cell.angle_gamma   90.00
#
_symmetry.space_group_name_H-M   'P 1'
#
loop_
_entity.id
_entity.type
_entity.pdbx_description
1 polymer ?
#
loop_
_entity_poly.entity_id
_entity_poly.type
_entity_poly.pdbx_seq_one_letter_code
_entity_poly.pdbx_strand_id
1 'polypeptide(L)'
;MPHPDAKERLAEALRDALTTVPLSKVTVSGITRTAGVTRQAFYYHFSDIRDLTVWVFKREVADQIIAHATYEDWSDGLLAMFVWMQNHPEETRSVVSSLGMEDLQIFLHKQLRAVMEPIVDQHSADLPVTEDDRVFVTDHFTLAILGHISQWLATGMSADPYILTERIARVL
;
A
#
# COMPACT_ATOMS: atom_id res chain seq x y z
N MET A 1 13.23 -14.77 21.66
CA MET A 1 12.41 -14.27 20.55
C MET A 1 11.41 -13.30 21.13
N PRO A 2 11.37 -12.01 20.73
CA PRO A 2 10.29 -11.14 21.17
C PRO A 2 8.97 -11.76 20.70
N HIS A 3 8.00 -11.84 21.61
CA HIS A 3 6.64 -12.26 21.25
C HIS A 3 6.11 -11.28 20.18
N PRO A 4 5.58 -11.77 19.06
CA PRO A 4 4.98 -10.87 18.06
C PRO A 4 3.91 -10.03 18.75
N ASP A 5 3.91 -8.73 18.47
CA ASP A 5 2.93 -7.78 18.99
C ASP A 5 1.51 -8.30 18.69
N ALA A 6 0.55 -7.97 19.56
CA ALA A 6 -0.84 -8.36 19.36
C ALA A 6 -1.39 -7.92 18.00
N LYS A 7 -0.94 -6.75 17.49
CA LYS A 7 -1.29 -6.26 16.15
C LYS A 7 -0.84 -7.22 15.06
N GLU A 8 0.40 -7.71 15.14
CA GLU A 8 0.95 -8.65 14.16
C GLU A 8 0.19 -9.97 14.13
N ARG A 9 -0.11 -10.52 15.30
CA ARG A 9 -0.89 -11.76 15.40
C ARG A 9 -2.30 -11.61 14.86
N LEU A 10 -2.92 -10.44 15.07
CA LEU A 10 -4.23 -10.11 14.50
C LEU A 10 -4.16 -9.97 12.98
N ALA A 11 -3.10 -9.37 12.44
CA ALA A 11 -2.88 -9.24 11.01
C ALA A 11 -2.66 -10.60 10.34
N GLU A 12 -1.82 -11.47 10.93
CA GLU A 12 -1.62 -12.84 10.45
C GLU A 12 -2.94 -13.62 10.44
N ALA A 13 -3.71 -13.54 11.53
CA ALA A 13 -5.00 -14.21 11.61
C ALA A 13 -6.01 -13.69 10.58
N LEU A 14 -5.96 -12.40 10.22
CA LEU A 14 -6.78 -11.85 9.14
C LEU A 14 -6.34 -12.41 7.79
N ARG A 15 -5.04 -12.40 7.48
CA ARG A 15 -4.51 -12.97 6.24
C ARG A 15 -4.90 -14.45 6.07
N ASP A 16 -4.70 -15.24 7.12
CA ASP A 16 -5.09 -16.65 7.12
C ASP A 16 -6.60 -16.84 6.87
N ALA A 17 -7.43 -16.05 7.53
CA ALA A 17 -8.88 -16.11 7.35
C ALA A 17 -9.29 -15.80 5.90
N LEU A 18 -8.67 -14.79 5.28
CA LEU A 18 -8.99 -14.36 3.91
C LEU A 18 -8.56 -15.37 2.84
N THR A 19 -7.73 -16.35 3.16
CA THR A 19 -7.45 -17.48 2.25
C THR A 19 -8.62 -18.45 2.11
N THR A 20 -9.57 -18.42 3.05
CA THR A 20 -10.64 -19.44 3.15
C THR A 20 -12.04 -18.83 3.13
N VAL A 21 -12.22 -17.61 3.59
CA VAL A 21 -13.52 -16.93 3.64
C VAL A 21 -13.43 -15.49 3.13
N PRO A 22 -14.46 -14.97 2.47
CA PRO A 22 -14.50 -13.58 2.05
C PRO A 22 -14.51 -12.64 3.27
N LEU A 23 -13.98 -11.43 3.10
CA LEU A 23 -13.87 -10.42 4.17
C LEU A 23 -15.21 -10.16 4.89
N SER A 24 -16.31 -10.20 4.15
CA SER A 24 -17.67 -10.01 4.70
C SER A 24 -18.10 -11.08 5.73
N LYS A 25 -17.41 -12.22 5.77
CA LYS A 25 -17.64 -13.32 6.73
C LYS A 25 -16.63 -13.34 7.88
N VAL A 26 -15.61 -12.51 7.83
CA VAL A 26 -14.61 -12.40 8.90
C VAL A 26 -15.24 -11.75 10.13
N THR A 27 -14.98 -12.30 11.32
CA THR A 27 -15.51 -11.77 12.58
C THR A 27 -14.40 -11.52 13.58
N VAL A 28 -14.58 -10.54 14.47
CA VAL A 28 -13.65 -10.25 15.55
C VAL A 28 -13.41 -11.50 16.41
N SER A 29 -14.47 -12.26 16.72
CA SER A 29 -14.34 -13.50 17.53
C SER A 29 -13.53 -14.59 16.82
N GLY A 30 -13.66 -14.70 15.51
CA GLY A 30 -12.85 -15.63 14.69
C GLY A 30 -11.38 -15.23 14.74
N ILE A 31 -11.09 -13.97 14.40
CA ILE A 31 -9.72 -13.42 14.35
C ILE A 31 -9.03 -13.52 15.71
N THR A 32 -9.68 -13.09 16.80
CA THR A 32 -9.08 -13.12 18.14
C THR A 32 -8.79 -14.53 18.61
N ARG A 33 -9.64 -15.50 18.28
CA ARG A 33 -9.41 -16.91 18.59
C ARG A 33 -8.19 -17.44 17.83
N THR A 34 -8.09 -17.19 16.53
CA THR A 34 -6.94 -17.63 15.72
C THR A 34 -5.65 -16.95 16.18
N ALA A 35 -5.69 -15.65 16.45
CA ALA A 35 -4.54 -14.88 16.94
C ALA A 35 -4.12 -15.21 18.38
N GLY A 36 -4.94 -15.95 19.15
CA GLY A 36 -4.66 -16.22 20.56
C GLY A 36 -4.66 -14.95 21.42
N VAL A 37 -5.50 -13.96 21.10
CA VAL A 37 -5.65 -12.71 21.86
C VAL A 37 -7.08 -12.54 22.36
N THR A 38 -7.26 -11.69 23.39
CA THR A 38 -8.59 -11.40 23.91
C THR A 38 -9.33 -10.39 23.01
N ARG A 39 -10.66 -10.40 23.03
CA ARG A 39 -11.46 -9.36 22.36
C ARG A 39 -11.14 -7.95 22.89
N GLN A 40 -10.81 -7.83 24.19
CA GLN A 40 -10.39 -6.56 24.78
C GLN A 40 -9.07 -6.07 24.14
N ALA A 41 -8.10 -6.95 23.91
CA ALA A 41 -6.85 -6.63 23.23
C ALA A 41 -7.09 -6.22 21.77
N PHE A 42 -8.06 -6.84 21.08
CA PHE A 42 -8.48 -6.41 19.75
C PHE A 42 -8.99 -4.95 19.79
N TYR A 43 -9.98 -4.66 20.63
CA TYR A 43 -10.59 -3.33 20.71
C TYR A 43 -9.67 -2.24 21.30
N TYR A 44 -8.56 -2.63 21.93
CA TYR A 44 -7.50 -1.70 22.30
C TYR A 44 -6.75 -1.17 21.07
N HIS A 45 -6.63 -1.97 20.01
CA HIS A 45 -5.86 -1.65 18.81
C HIS A 45 -6.72 -1.23 17.62
N PHE A 46 -7.91 -1.81 17.46
CA PHE A 46 -8.77 -1.66 16.29
C PHE A 46 -10.23 -1.53 16.70
N SER A 47 -10.95 -0.64 16.04
CA SER A 47 -12.39 -0.45 16.28
C SER A 47 -13.25 -1.60 15.75
N ASP A 48 -12.87 -2.18 14.62
CA ASP A 48 -13.57 -3.27 13.95
C ASP A 48 -12.65 -4.00 12.96
N ILE A 49 -13.21 -4.97 12.21
CA ILE A 49 -12.48 -5.73 11.18
C ILE A 49 -12.02 -4.83 10.02
N ARG A 50 -12.76 -3.77 9.68
CA ARG A 50 -12.39 -2.86 8.60
C ARG A 50 -11.16 -2.04 8.98
N ASP A 51 -11.10 -1.56 10.21
CA ASP A 51 -9.94 -0.83 10.74
C ASP A 51 -8.67 -1.73 10.73
N LEU A 52 -8.79 -2.98 11.15
CA LEU A 52 -7.71 -3.97 11.02
C LEU A 52 -7.34 -4.19 9.54
N THR A 53 -8.32 -4.29 8.64
CA THR A 53 -8.07 -4.47 7.20
C THR A 53 -7.32 -3.28 6.60
N VAL A 54 -7.72 -2.06 6.97
CA VAL A 54 -7.02 -0.83 6.54
C VAL A 54 -5.58 -0.83 7.02
N TRP A 55 -5.34 -1.23 8.25
CA TRP A 55 -3.99 -1.28 8.82
C TRP A 55 -3.11 -2.30 8.09
N VAL A 56 -3.63 -3.51 7.84
CA VAL A 56 -2.93 -4.56 7.08
C VAL A 56 -2.64 -4.09 5.66
N PHE A 57 -3.63 -3.55 4.96
CA PHE A 57 -3.46 -3.02 3.60
C PHE A 57 -2.36 -1.96 3.53
N LYS A 58 -2.41 -0.96 4.42
CA LYS A 58 -1.40 0.10 4.44
C LYS A 58 0.01 -0.45 4.62
N ARG A 59 0.15 -1.45 5.45
CA ARG A 59 1.43 -2.10 5.70
C ARG A 59 1.90 -2.89 4.47
N GLU A 60 1.07 -3.77 3.91
CA GLU A 60 1.42 -4.58 2.74
C GLU A 60 1.80 -3.69 1.55
N VAL A 61 1.02 -2.64 1.29
CA VAL A 61 1.32 -1.69 0.21
C VAL A 61 2.63 -0.94 0.45
N ALA A 62 2.85 -0.45 1.68
CA ALA A 62 4.09 0.23 2.02
C ALA A 62 5.31 -0.70 1.88
N ASP A 63 5.21 -1.95 2.34
CA ASP A 63 6.29 -2.93 2.24
C ASP A 63 6.64 -3.23 0.78
N GLN A 64 5.65 -3.36 -0.13
CA GLN A 64 5.90 -3.54 -1.56
C GLN A 64 6.63 -2.34 -2.18
N ILE A 65 6.20 -1.13 -1.87
CA ILE A 65 6.80 0.10 -2.41
C ILE A 65 8.22 0.29 -1.88
N ILE A 66 8.43 0.13 -0.55
CA ILE A 66 9.71 0.42 0.11
C ILE A 66 10.77 -0.66 -0.18
N ALA A 67 10.36 -1.93 -0.34
CA ALA A 67 11.30 -3.01 -0.63
C ALA A 67 12.10 -2.80 -1.93
N HIS A 68 11.62 -1.93 -2.83
CA HIS A 68 12.21 -1.65 -4.14
C HIS A 68 12.53 -0.15 -4.31
N ALA A 69 12.93 0.53 -3.23
CA ALA A 69 13.18 1.97 -3.22
C ALA A 69 14.55 2.34 -3.82
N THR A 70 14.89 1.79 -4.99
CA THR A 70 16.07 2.16 -5.78
C THR A 70 15.64 2.62 -7.17
N TYR A 71 16.51 3.37 -7.85
CA TYR A 71 16.22 3.79 -9.23
C TYR A 71 16.03 2.61 -10.18
N GLU A 72 16.75 1.53 -9.98
CA GLU A 72 16.70 0.37 -10.86
C GLU A 72 15.44 -0.48 -10.62
N ASP A 73 14.95 -0.52 -9.38
CA ASP A 73 13.91 -1.47 -8.96
C ASP A 73 12.56 -0.82 -8.60
N TRP A 74 12.42 0.53 -8.63
CA TRP A 74 11.19 1.19 -8.20
C TRP A 74 9.93 0.73 -8.98
N SER A 75 10.11 0.41 -10.27
CA SER A 75 9.01 -0.09 -11.10
C SER A 75 8.56 -1.49 -10.68
N ASP A 76 9.48 -2.32 -10.16
CA ASP A 76 9.15 -3.65 -9.63
C ASP A 76 8.33 -3.52 -8.34
N GLY A 77 8.63 -2.55 -7.49
CA GLY A 77 7.81 -2.24 -6.31
C GLY A 77 6.41 -1.76 -6.67
N LEU A 78 6.30 -0.92 -7.70
CA LEU A 78 5.02 -0.47 -8.23
C LEU A 78 4.21 -1.63 -8.82
N LEU A 79 4.87 -2.50 -9.59
CA LEU A 79 4.25 -3.72 -10.13
C LEU A 79 3.78 -4.65 -9.01
N ALA A 80 4.63 -4.92 -8.03
CA ALA A 80 4.30 -5.78 -6.89
C ALA A 80 3.07 -5.26 -6.13
N MET A 81 2.99 -3.95 -5.91
CA MET A 81 1.82 -3.30 -5.31
C MET A 81 0.55 -3.50 -6.16
N PHE A 82 0.59 -3.26 -7.48
CA PHE A 82 -0.56 -3.46 -8.35
C PHE A 82 -1.02 -4.91 -8.37
N VAL A 83 -0.08 -5.85 -8.50
CA VAL A 83 -0.36 -7.30 -8.48
C VAL A 83 -0.97 -7.72 -7.13
N TRP A 84 -0.42 -7.21 -6.02
CA TRP A 84 -0.98 -7.48 -4.71
C TRP A 84 -2.43 -6.99 -4.60
N MET A 85 -2.69 -5.74 -4.97
CA MET A 85 -4.04 -5.17 -4.93
C MET A 85 -5.04 -5.94 -5.83
N GLN A 86 -4.59 -6.38 -7.00
CA GLN A 86 -5.43 -7.14 -7.92
C GLN A 86 -5.74 -8.55 -7.41
N ASN A 87 -4.80 -9.18 -6.70
CA ASN A 87 -4.99 -10.48 -6.06
C ASN A 87 -5.81 -10.40 -4.76
N HIS A 88 -5.97 -9.21 -4.17
CA HIS A 88 -6.74 -8.95 -2.96
C HIS A 88 -7.88 -7.92 -3.21
N PRO A 89 -8.81 -8.24 -4.13
CA PRO A 89 -9.77 -7.25 -4.61
C PRO A 89 -10.83 -6.87 -3.57
N GLU A 90 -11.19 -7.78 -2.65
CA GLU A 90 -12.16 -7.48 -1.58
C GLU A 90 -11.57 -6.54 -0.54
N GLU A 91 -10.33 -6.80 -0.14
CA GLU A 91 -9.57 -5.97 0.80
C GLU A 91 -9.35 -4.58 0.20
N THR A 92 -8.86 -4.50 -1.04
CA THR A 92 -8.62 -3.25 -1.74
C THR A 92 -9.89 -2.41 -1.84
N ARG A 93 -11.02 -2.99 -2.26
CA ARG A 93 -12.31 -2.29 -2.30
C ARG A 93 -12.80 -1.88 -0.92
N SER A 94 -12.62 -2.74 0.10
CA SER A 94 -12.99 -2.41 1.48
C SER A 94 -12.21 -1.21 2.01
N VAL A 95 -10.91 -1.16 1.72
CA VAL A 95 -10.04 -0.04 2.13
C VAL A 95 -10.43 1.26 1.42
N VAL A 96 -10.61 1.21 0.08
CA VAL A 96 -11.05 2.39 -0.70
C VAL A 96 -12.39 2.92 -0.18
N SER A 97 -13.34 2.05 0.15
CA SER A 97 -14.65 2.47 0.67
C SER A 97 -14.60 2.93 2.13
N SER A 98 -13.65 2.44 2.94
CA SER A 98 -13.55 2.78 4.37
C SER A 98 -12.76 4.06 4.62
N LEU A 99 -11.65 4.27 3.89
CA LEU A 99 -10.84 5.48 3.98
C LEU A 99 -11.42 6.64 3.17
N GLY A 100 -12.07 6.32 2.06
CA GLY A 100 -12.30 7.29 1.00
C GLY A 100 -11.04 7.51 0.13
N MET A 101 -11.24 8.06 -1.05
CA MET A 101 -10.15 8.27 -2.02
C MET A 101 -9.13 9.29 -1.52
N GLU A 102 -9.56 10.32 -0.80
CA GLU A 102 -8.68 11.39 -0.30
C GLU A 102 -7.64 10.86 0.69
N ASP A 103 -8.06 10.15 1.74
CA ASP A 103 -7.14 9.59 2.74
C ASP A 103 -6.22 8.52 2.15
N LEU A 104 -6.73 7.73 1.19
CA LEU A 104 -5.92 6.77 0.45
C LEU A 104 -4.84 7.48 -0.39
N GLN A 105 -5.18 8.56 -1.08
CA GLN A 105 -4.23 9.36 -1.84
C GLN A 105 -3.17 10.00 -0.96
N ILE A 106 -3.54 10.55 0.20
CA ILE A 106 -2.58 11.11 1.17
C ILE A 106 -1.60 10.02 1.63
N PHE A 107 -2.10 8.84 1.95
CA PHE A 107 -1.25 7.71 2.33
C PHE A 107 -0.29 7.30 1.21
N LEU A 108 -0.82 7.04 0.00
CA LEU A 108 -0.01 6.61 -1.15
C LEU A 108 1.01 7.68 -1.56
N HIS A 109 0.61 8.95 -1.59
CA HIS A 109 1.51 10.06 -1.87
C HIS A 109 2.73 10.04 -0.94
N LYS A 110 2.51 9.87 0.37
CA LYS A 110 3.59 9.80 1.35
C LYS A 110 4.56 8.64 1.06
N GLN A 111 4.04 7.45 0.73
CA GLN A 111 4.89 6.29 0.44
C GLN A 111 5.68 6.47 -0.87
N LEU A 112 5.01 6.90 -1.93
CA LEU A 112 5.64 7.14 -3.24
C LEU A 112 6.69 8.24 -3.17
N ARG A 113 6.41 9.34 -2.47
CA ARG A 113 7.36 10.44 -2.32
C ARG A 113 8.63 9.99 -1.59
N ALA A 114 8.50 9.16 -0.56
CA ALA A 114 9.64 8.62 0.19
C ALA A 114 10.58 7.75 -0.68
N VAL A 115 10.05 7.16 -1.77
CA VAL A 115 10.84 6.41 -2.76
C VAL A 115 11.40 7.34 -3.84
N MET A 116 10.60 8.30 -4.33
CA MET A 116 11.02 9.20 -5.42
C MET A 116 12.12 10.17 -4.99
N GLU A 117 12.08 10.67 -3.75
CA GLU A 117 13.05 11.65 -3.25
C GLU A 117 14.51 11.19 -3.37
N PRO A 118 14.94 10.04 -2.83
CA PRO A 118 16.31 9.55 -3.00
C PRO A 118 16.69 9.24 -4.46
N ILE A 119 15.72 8.84 -5.29
CA ILE A 119 15.95 8.58 -6.72
C ILE A 119 16.27 9.87 -7.45
N VAL A 120 15.49 10.93 -7.23
CA VAL A 120 15.72 12.26 -7.83
C VAL A 120 17.02 12.86 -7.32
N ASP A 121 17.32 12.74 -6.03
CA ASP A 121 18.57 13.25 -5.43
C ASP A 121 19.79 12.58 -6.08
N GLN A 122 19.75 11.26 -6.25
CA GLN A 122 20.85 10.52 -6.89
C GLN A 122 21.06 10.94 -8.36
N HIS A 123 19.97 11.14 -9.11
CA HIS A 123 20.05 11.50 -10.54
C HIS A 123 20.40 12.97 -10.77
N SER A 124 20.09 13.82 -9.83
CA SER A 124 20.38 15.25 -9.93
C SER A 124 21.68 15.67 -9.26
N ALA A 125 22.44 14.75 -8.64
CA ALA A 125 23.64 15.05 -7.86
C ALA A 125 24.71 15.84 -8.65
N ASP A 126 24.91 15.52 -9.93
CA ASP A 126 25.88 16.14 -10.81
C ASP A 126 25.26 17.20 -11.76
N LEU A 127 23.98 17.50 -11.61
CA LEU A 127 23.28 18.47 -12.45
C LEU A 127 23.21 19.86 -11.80
N PRO A 128 23.29 20.95 -12.57
CA PRO A 128 23.15 22.32 -12.05
C PRO A 128 21.68 22.68 -11.78
N VAL A 129 21.03 21.91 -10.92
CA VAL A 129 19.61 22.10 -10.52
C VAL A 129 19.54 22.63 -9.09
N THR A 130 18.55 23.47 -8.82
CA THR A 130 18.30 23.99 -7.47
C THR A 130 17.56 22.97 -6.61
N GLU A 131 17.53 23.21 -5.29
CA GLU A 131 16.73 22.40 -4.37
C GLU A 131 15.23 22.48 -4.72
N ASP A 132 14.74 23.66 -5.09
CA ASP A 132 13.36 23.86 -5.52
C ASP A 132 13.03 23.04 -6.79
N ASP A 133 13.97 22.92 -7.74
CA ASP A 133 13.81 22.07 -8.92
C ASP A 133 13.72 20.60 -8.53
N ARG A 134 14.56 20.13 -7.59
CA ARG A 134 14.52 18.74 -7.10
C ARG A 134 13.18 18.41 -6.43
N VAL A 135 12.73 19.30 -5.55
CA VAL A 135 11.40 19.15 -4.90
C VAL A 135 10.30 19.09 -5.95
N PHE A 136 10.32 20.00 -6.93
CA PHE A 136 9.32 20.02 -8.01
C PHE A 136 9.31 18.72 -8.82
N VAL A 137 10.48 18.22 -9.22
CA VAL A 137 10.62 16.97 -9.99
C VAL A 137 10.12 15.77 -9.17
N THR A 138 10.50 15.68 -7.89
CA THR A 138 10.03 14.65 -6.96
C THR A 138 8.50 14.65 -6.88
N ASP A 139 7.89 15.82 -6.67
CA ASP A 139 6.44 15.95 -6.56
C ASP A 139 5.75 15.65 -7.90
N HIS A 140 6.34 16.07 -9.03
CA HIS A 140 5.80 15.79 -10.37
C HIS A 140 5.67 14.29 -10.62
N PHE A 141 6.72 13.52 -10.42
CA PHE A 141 6.69 12.07 -10.63
C PHE A 141 5.82 11.35 -9.61
N THR A 142 5.87 11.76 -8.35
CA THR A 142 4.98 11.23 -7.30
C THR A 142 3.51 11.40 -7.67
N LEU A 143 3.10 12.59 -8.12
CA LEU A 143 1.74 12.90 -8.51
C LEU A 143 1.33 12.17 -9.80
N ALA A 144 2.23 12.01 -10.76
CA ALA A 144 1.96 11.26 -11.99
C ALA A 144 1.64 9.79 -11.67
N ILE A 145 2.48 9.12 -10.86
CA ILE A 145 2.24 7.74 -10.43
C ILE A 145 0.94 7.63 -9.63
N LEU A 146 0.74 8.53 -8.67
CA LEU A 146 -0.49 8.57 -7.85
C LEU A 146 -1.74 8.73 -8.71
N GLY A 147 -1.68 9.57 -9.76
CA GLY A 147 -2.77 9.75 -10.71
C GLY A 147 -3.12 8.44 -11.45
N HIS A 148 -2.11 7.69 -11.90
CA HIS A 148 -2.32 6.38 -12.53
C HIS A 148 -2.92 5.35 -11.57
N ILE A 149 -2.45 5.29 -10.32
CA ILE A 149 -3.02 4.40 -9.30
C ILE A 149 -4.49 4.77 -9.05
N SER A 150 -4.78 6.05 -8.84
CA SER A 150 -6.13 6.54 -8.58
C SER A 150 -7.09 6.21 -9.71
N GLN A 151 -6.68 6.42 -10.96
CA GLN A 151 -7.48 6.08 -12.14
C GLN A 151 -7.70 4.56 -12.27
N TRP A 152 -6.65 3.77 -12.01
CA TRP A 152 -6.73 2.31 -12.04
C TRP A 152 -7.73 1.76 -11.01
N LEU A 153 -7.68 2.27 -9.77
CA LEU A 153 -8.65 1.94 -8.72
C LEU A 153 -10.07 2.37 -9.09
N ALA A 154 -10.24 3.60 -9.61
CA ALA A 154 -11.54 4.13 -10.01
C ALA A 154 -12.19 3.33 -11.16
N THR A 155 -11.38 2.70 -12.03
CA THR A 155 -11.85 1.82 -13.11
C THR A 155 -11.97 0.35 -12.70
N GLY A 156 -11.95 0.05 -11.41
CA GLY A 156 -12.12 -1.29 -10.86
C GLY A 156 -10.93 -2.20 -11.10
N MET A 157 -9.70 -1.64 -11.19
CA MET A 157 -8.45 -2.40 -11.38
C MET A 157 -8.44 -3.22 -12.68
N SER A 158 -9.06 -2.69 -13.75
CA SER A 158 -9.31 -3.42 -15.00
C SER A 158 -8.10 -3.53 -15.91
N ALA A 159 -7.16 -2.57 -15.84
CA ALA A 159 -5.94 -2.61 -16.66
C ALA A 159 -4.95 -3.63 -16.08
N ASP A 160 -4.22 -4.29 -16.99
CA ASP A 160 -3.17 -5.25 -16.64
C ASP A 160 -2.03 -4.53 -15.91
N PRO A 161 -1.64 -4.98 -14.69
CA PRO A 161 -0.57 -4.38 -13.90
C PRO A 161 0.77 -4.28 -14.62
N TYR A 162 1.14 -5.31 -15.38
CA TYR A 162 2.42 -5.34 -16.13
C TYR A 162 2.45 -4.27 -17.21
N ILE A 163 1.37 -4.18 -18.01
CA ILE A 163 1.26 -3.19 -19.08
C ILE A 163 1.22 -1.77 -18.49
N LEU A 164 0.49 -1.58 -17.40
CA LEU A 164 0.38 -0.27 -16.74
C LEU A 164 1.73 0.17 -16.20
N THR A 165 2.41 -0.70 -15.46
CA THR A 165 3.74 -0.41 -14.89
C THR A 165 4.78 -0.13 -15.98
N GLU A 166 4.83 -0.95 -17.04
CA GLU A 166 5.75 -0.72 -18.17
C GLU A 166 5.53 0.64 -18.83
N ARG A 167 4.27 1.06 -18.99
CA ARG A 167 3.95 2.37 -19.57
C ARG A 167 4.38 3.52 -18.66
N ILE A 168 4.15 3.39 -17.35
CA ILE A 168 4.58 4.39 -16.36
C ILE A 168 6.11 4.48 -16.38
N ALA A 169 6.81 3.35 -16.29
CA ALA A 169 8.28 3.30 -16.26
C ALA A 169 8.95 3.82 -17.55
N ARG A 170 8.26 3.74 -18.69
CA ARG A 170 8.80 4.25 -19.96
C ARG A 170 8.73 5.79 -20.07
N VAL A 171 7.85 6.43 -19.33
CA VAL A 171 7.64 7.88 -19.38
C VAL A 171 8.42 8.61 -18.28
N LEU A 172 8.76 7.91 -17.21
CA LEU A 172 9.56 8.40 -16.10
C LEU A 172 11.04 8.12 -16.33
#